data_4e7245ec5e28c0473c1638586b3b1e67
#
_entry.id   4e7245ec5e28c0473c1638586b3b1e67
#
_cell.length_a   1.000
_cell.length_b   1.000
_cell.length_c   1.000
_cell.angle_alpha   90.00
_cell.angle_beta   90.00
_cell.angle_gamma   90.00
#
_symmetry.space_group_name_H-M   'P 1'
#
loop_
_entity.id
_entity.type
_entity.pdbx_description
1 polymer ?
#
loop_
_entity_poly.entity_id
_entity_poly.type
_entity_poly.pdbx_seq_one_letter_code
_entity_poly.pdbx_strand_id
1 'polypeptide(L)'
;VLVNPLGNDYDPAGGMLSVTSVDTSKAPEIEVALIERHLLRITAHAGIDKTATFSYTVSNGQGNATAEVTVIPGASDRSDLPPILAPDRAKVRVGDVGTASVLSNDRSPAGLSLQVESTLEYDHASSVGTPFVTGNQVRLEAGTSPGLLEVVYSVIDSAGNRASSTVTFEVIPDTESNEAPRPRTLNAWTSAGQAVTIPVTLSGIDPD
;
A
#
# COMPACT_ATOMS: atom_id res chain seq x y z
N VAL A 1 -13.98 -0.57 -18.21
CA VAL A 1 -13.95 0.90 -18.27
C VAL A 1 -14.96 1.38 -19.29
N LEU A 2 -15.60 2.54 -19.06
CA LEU A 2 -16.44 3.24 -20.03
C LEU A 2 -15.68 4.45 -20.57
N VAL A 3 -15.67 4.60 -21.88
CA VAL A 3 -15.01 5.71 -22.59
C VAL A 3 -16.00 6.33 -23.56
N ASN A 4 -16.06 7.66 -23.58
CA ASN A 4 -16.76 8.40 -24.62
C ASN A 4 -15.73 8.88 -25.66
N PRO A 5 -15.56 8.19 -26.81
CA PRO A 5 -14.57 8.57 -27.81
C PRO A 5 -14.93 9.88 -28.52
N LEU A 6 -16.23 10.25 -28.56
CA LEU A 6 -16.69 11.47 -29.20
C LEU A 6 -16.44 12.74 -28.36
N GLY A 7 -15.92 12.59 -27.11
CA GLY A 7 -15.71 13.73 -26.20
C GLY A 7 -14.67 14.73 -26.68
N ASN A 8 -13.77 14.34 -27.55
CA ASN A 8 -12.73 15.16 -28.17
C ASN A 8 -12.81 15.21 -29.71
N ASP A 9 -13.80 14.54 -30.30
CA ASP A 9 -14.03 14.55 -31.74
C ASP A 9 -14.97 15.69 -32.11
N TYR A 10 -14.79 16.27 -33.28
CA TYR A 10 -15.68 17.30 -33.81
C TYR A 10 -15.85 17.16 -35.32
N ASP A 11 -17.03 17.55 -35.82
CA ASP A 11 -17.29 17.73 -37.25
C ASP A 11 -17.08 19.19 -37.64
N PRO A 12 -16.13 19.51 -38.53
CA PRO A 12 -15.89 20.88 -39.00
C PRO A 12 -17.15 21.56 -39.63
N ALA A 13 -18.12 20.76 -40.13
CA ALA A 13 -19.37 21.22 -40.64
C ALA A 13 -20.47 21.36 -39.58
N GLY A 14 -20.19 21.04 -38.31
CA GLY A 14 -21.14 21.13 -37.20
C GLY A 14 -22.16 20.00 -37.15
N GLY A 15 -21.92 18.89 -37.85
CA GLY A 15 -22.79 17.72 -37.85
C GLY A 15 -22.68 16.89 -36.56
N MET A 16 -23.73 16.13 -36.29
CA MET A 16 -23.73 15.20 -35.14
C MET A 16 -22.91 13.94 -35.46
N LEU A 17 -21.96 13.62 -34.58
CA LEU A 17 -21.14 12.43 -34.73
C LEU A 17 -21.75 11.19 -34.03
N SER A 18 -21.56 10.04 -34.62
CA SER A 18 -21.87 8.74 -34.00
C SER A 18 -20.78 7.72 -34.31
N VAL A 19 -20.50 6.84 -33.38
CA VAL A 19 -19.61 5.68 -33.60
C VAL A 19 -20.39 4.63 -34.38
N THR A 20 -19.85 4.19 -35.51
CA THR A 20 -20.50 3.22 -36.40
C THR A 20 -19.92 1.81 -36.31
N SER A 21 -18.62 1.68 -35.99
CA SER A 21 -17.94 0.40 -35.82
C SER A 21 -16.73 0.51 -34.93
N VAL A 22 -16.31 -0.65 -34.42
CA VAL A 22 -15.08 -0.84 -33.63
C VAL A 22 -14.33 -2.05 -34.22
N ASP A 23 -13.03 -1.92 -34.41
CA ASP A 23 -12.16 -3.00 -34.86
C ASP A 23 -11.10 -3.33 -33.79
N THR A 24 -11.28 -4.48 -33.16
CA THR A 24 -10.40 -5.05 -32.15
C THR A 24 -9.51 -6.16 -32.67
N SER A 25 -9.39 -6.35 -33.98
CA SER A 25 -8.63 -7.43 -34.59
C SER A 25 -7.14 -7.48 -34.18
N LYS A 26 -6.58 -6.31 -33.82
CA LYS A 26 -5.20 -6.15 -33.36
C LYS A 26 -5.05 -6.20 -31.82
N ALA A 27 -6.14 -6.37 -31.09
CA ALA A 27 -6.18 -6.36 -29.63
C ALA A 27 -7.05 -7.50 -29.07
N PRO A 28 -6.68 -8.77 -29.30
CA PRO A 28 -7.49 -9.92 -28.89
C PRO A 28 -7.59 -10.09 -27.37
N GLU A 29 -6.75 -9.39 -26.61
CA GLU A 29 -6.73 -9.39 -25.15
C GLU A 29 -7.78 -8.49 -24.50
N ILE A 30 -8.52 -7.73 -25.32
CA ILE A 30 -9.61 -6.85 -24.85
C ILE A 30 -10.90 -7.14 -25.60
N GLU A 31 -12.02 -6.96 -24.91
CA GLU A 31 -13.35 -6.96 -25.49
C GLU A 31 -13.92 -5.53 -25.47
N VAL A 32 -14.45 -5.07 -26.58
CA VAL A 32 -15.05 -3.74 -26.70
C VAL A 32 -16.48 -3.84 -27.16
N ALA A 33 -17.41 -3.35 -26.33
CA ALA A 33 -18.82 -3.24 -26.66
C ALA A 33 -19.21 -1.79 -26.94
N LEU A 34 -19.81 -1.52 -28.10
CA LEU A 34 -20.37 -0.22 -28.45
C LEU A 34 -21.78 -0.07 -27.83
N ILE A 35 -21.98 0.98 -27.03
CA ILE A 35 -23.25 1.31 -26.37
C ILE A 35 -23.80 2.61 -26.97
N GLU A 36 -25.04 2.57 -27.41
CA GLU A 36 -25.78 3.74 -27.90
C GLU A 36 -25.00 4.61 -28.91
N ARG A 37 -24.09 4.02 -29.68
CA ARG A 37 -23.27 4.67 -30.71
C ARG A 37 -22.40 5.83 -30.23
N HIS A 38 -22.17 5.97 -28.92
CA HIS A 38 -21.34 7.04 -28.38
C HIS A 38 -20.47 6.62 -27.20
N LEU A 39 -20.71 5.45 -26.58
CA LEU A 39 -19.92 4.93 -25.49
C LEU A 39 -19.27 3.59 -25.86
N LEU A 40 -18.03 3.42 -25.45
CA LEU A 40 -17.31 2.15 -25.56
C LEU A 40 -17.12 1.57 -24.16
N ARG A 41 -17.64 0.35 -23.94
CA ARG A 41 -17.31 -0.43 -22.76
C ARG A 41 -16.15 -1.35 -23.10
N ILE A 42 -15.00 -1.12 -22.47
CA ILE A 42 -13.79 -1.87 -22.67
C ILE A 42 -13.60 -2.81 -21.46
N THR A 43 -13.49 -4.09 -21.74
CA THR A 43 -13.18 -5.15 -20.76
C THR A 43 -11.85 -5.78 -21.14
N ALA A 44 -10.87 -5.74 -20.25
CA ALA A 44 -9.59 -6.41 -20.43
C ALA A 44 -9.67 -7.82 -19.86
N HIS A 45 -9.05 -8.79 -20.51
CA HIS A 45 -8.91 -10.13 -19.99
C HIS A 45 -7.93 -10.15 -18.80
N ALA A 46 -8.06 -11.11 -17.89
CA ALA A 46 -7.14 -11.24 -16.75
C ALA A 46 -5.70 -11.44 -17.23
N GLY A 47 -4.76 -10.73 -16.60
CA GLY A 47 -3.33 -10.86 -16.90
C GLY A 47 -2.81 -10.03 -18.07
N ILE A 48 -3.61 -9.08 -18.60
CA ILE A 48 -3.09 -8.14 -19.59
C ILE A 48 -1.95 -7.30 -18.97
N ASP A 49 -0.77 -7.39 -19.55
CA ASP A 49 0.46 -6.70 -19.10
C ASP A 49 1.01 -5.70 -20.14
N LYS A 50 0.40 -5.67 -21.33
CA LYS A 50 0.83 -4.85 -22.47
C LYS A 50 -0.25 -3.89 -22.92
N THR A 51 0.20 -2.79 -23.48
CA THR A 51 -0.69 -1.82 -24.13
C THR A 51 -1.39 -2.45 -25.33
N ALA A 52 -2.71 -2.32 -25.36
CA ALA A 52 -3.56 -2.76 -26.45
C ALA A 52 -4.09 -1.55 -27.24
N THR A 53 -4.13 -1.62 -28.56
CA THR A 53 -4.66 -0.55 -29.41
C THR A 53 -5.70 -1.11 -30.35
N PHE A 54 -6.86 -0.46 -30.39
CA PHE A 54 -7.93 -0.78 -31.32
C PHE A 54 -8.44 0.49 -32.02
N SER A 55 -9.15 0.33 -33.13
CA SER A 55 -9.70 1.49 -33.86
C SER A 55 -11.22 1.55 -33.77
N TYR A 56 -11.75 2.75 -33.89
CA TYR A 56 -13.17 3.01 -34.04
C TYR A 56 -13.45 3.95 -35.23
N THR A 57 -14.61 3.81 -35.83
CA THR A 57 -15.04 4.64 -36.94
C THR A 57 -16.21 5.53 -36.51
N VAL A 58 -16.09 6.81 -36.75
CA VAL A 58 -17.18 7.80 -36.56
C VAL A 58 -17.77 8.20 -37.89
N SER A 59 -19.06 8.60 -37.87
CA SER A 59 -19.76 9.12 -39.01
C SER A 59 -20.65 10.29 -38.63
N ASN A 60 -20.74 11.27 -39.51
CA ASN A 60 -21.74 12.37 -39.47
C ASN A 60 -22.92 12.15 -40.41
N GLY A 61 -23.04 10.94 -41.01
CA GLY A 61 -24.06 10.60 -42.00
C GLY A 61 -23.70 10.93 -43.46
N GLN A 62 -22.66 11.73 -43.70
CA GLN A 62 -22.15 12.10 -45.03
C GLN A 62 -20.72 11.57 -45.27
N GLY A 63 -19.94 11.44 -44.20
CA GLY A 63 -18.56 10.94 -44.24
C GLY A 63 -18.21 10.14 -43.01
N ASN A 64 -17.10 9.41 -43.11
CA ASN A 64 -16.57 8.60 -42.05
C ASN A 64 -15.08 8.97 -41.77
N ALA A 65 -14.68 8.87 -40.51
CA ALA A 65 -13.29 8.97 -40.08
C ALA A 65 -12.98 7.85 -39.09
N THR A 66 -11.72 7.45 -39.03
CA THR A 66 -11.25 6.40 -38.11
C THR A 66 -10.20 6.97 -37.19
N ALA A 67 -10.28 6.63 -35.90
CA ALA A 67 -9.29 6.98 -34.89
C ALA A 67 -8.94 5.77 -34.02
N GLU A 68 -7.88 5.87 -33.22
CA GLU A 68 -7.39 4.80 -32.38
C GLU A 68 -7.61 5.11 -30.91
N VAL A 69 -7.88 4.06 -30.14
CA VAL A 69 -7.92 4.06 -28.68
C VAL A 69 -6.79 3.17 -28.17
N THR A 70 -5.96 3.74 -27.31
CA THR A 70 -4.90 3.01 -26.63
C THR A 70 -5.35 2.67 -25.21
N VAL A 71 -5.38 1.38 -24.91
CA VAL A 71 -5.65 0.85 -23.57
C VAL A 71 -4.32 0.55 -22.90
N ILE A 72 -4.00 1.31 -21.88
CA ILE A 72 -2.81 1.07 -21.05
C ILE A 72 -3.27 0.26 -19.86
N PRO A 73 -2.73 -0.97 -19.65
CA PRO A 73 -3.05 -1.74 -18.46
C PRO A 73 -2.71 -0.91 -17.23
N GLY A 74 -3.68 -0.78 -16.32
CA GLY A 74 -3.39 -0.32 -14.96
C GLY A 74 -2.37 -1.25 -14.29
N ALA A 75 -1.74 -0.81 -13.21
CA ALA A 75 -0.99 -1.73 -12.37
C ALA A 75 -1.88 -2.94 -12.09
N SER A 76 -1.37 -4.17 -12.31
CA SER A 76 -2.09 -5.41 -11.98
C SER A 76 -2.64 -5.27 -10.56
N ASP A 77 -3.87 -5.74 -10.36
CA ASP A 77 -4.41 -5.81 -9.00
C ASP A 77 -3.42 -6.65 -8.17
N ARG A 78 -2.74 -5.97 -7.25
CA ARG A 78 -1.74 -6.56 -6.36
C ARG A 78 -2.32 -6.84 -4.98
N SER A 79 -3.64 -6.80 -4.88
CA SER A 79 -4.36 -7.02 -3.62
C SER A 79 -4.19 -8.43 -3.06
N ASP A 80 -3.78 -9.39 -3.89
CA ASP A 80 -3.47 -10.78 -3.54
C ASP A 80 -1.99 -11.02 -3.17
N LEU A 81 -1.12 -10.01 -3.35
CA LEU A 81 0.29 -10.13 -3.00
C LEU A 81 0.52 -9.86 -1.51
N PRO A 82 1.33 -10.70 -0.82
CA PRO A 82 1.63 -10.51 0.58
C PRO A 82 2.43 -9.23 0.82
N PRO A 83 2.39 -8.67 2.04
CA PRO A 83 3.25 -7.58 2.47
C PRO A 83 4.72 -7.90 2.24
N ILE A 84 5.50 -6.88 1.90
CA ILE A 84 6.96 -6.95 1.80
C ILE A 84 7.53 -6.35 3.08
N LEU A 85 8.14 -7.20 3.89
CA LEU A 85 8.67 -6.85 5.20
C LEU A 85 10.19 -6.87 5.20
N ALA A 86 10.78 -6.02 6.03
CA ALA A 86 12.22 -5.99 6.27
C ALA A 86 12.52 -6.24 7.76
N PRO A 87 13.66 -6.85 8.11
CA PRO A 87 14.04 -7.05 9.50
C PRO A 87 14.27 -5.72 10.24
N ASP A 88 13.91 -5.69 11.52
CA ASP A 88 14.01 -4.53 12.39
C ASP A 88 15.02 -4.73 13.51
N ARG A 89 15.43 -3.61 14.14
CA ARG A 89 16.26 -3.60 15.33
C ARG A 89 15.80 -2.51 16.29
N ALA A 90 15.88 -2.81 17.58
CA ALA A 90 15.63 -1.83 18.63
C ALA A 90 16.63 -2.08 19.78
N LYS A 91 16.99 -1.01 20.48
CA LYS A 91 17.76 -1.07 21.72
C LYS A 91 16.83 -0.81 22.90
N VAL A 92 17.18 -1.38 24.03
CA VAL A 92 16.47 -1.16 25.29
C VAL A 92 17.42 -1.45 26.46
N ARG A 93 17.29 -0.72 27.56
CA ARG A 93 18.07 -0.99 28.78
C ARG A 93 17.47 -2.13 29.58
N VAL A 94 18.31 -2.80 30.34
CA VAL A 94 17.84 -3.79 31.34
C VAL A 94 16.79 -3.15 32.26
N GLY A 95 15.66 -3.84 32.44
CA GLY A 95 14.55 -3.40 33.29
C GLY A 95 13.60 -2.37 32.67
N ASP A 96 13.89 -1.86 31.47
CA ASP A 96 13.04 -0.90 30.75
C ASP A 96 12.15 -1.58 29.71
N VAL A 97 11.30 -0.78 29.06
CA VAL A 97 10.42 -1.25 27.99
C VAL A 97 10.82 -0.58 26.67
N GLY A 98 11.45 -1.38 25.80
CA GLY A 98 11.80 -0.95 24.44
C GLY A 98 10.64 -1.04 23.46
N THR A 99 10.73 -0.29 22.37
CA THR A 99 9.70 -0.26 21.33
C THR A 99 10.33 -0.31 19.95
N ALA A 100 9.84 -1.23 19.11
CA ALA A 100 10.18 -1.32 17.70
C ALA A 100 8.97 -0.95 16.84
N SER A 101 9.12 0.09 16.00
CA SER A 101 8.10 0.48 15.01
C SER A 101 8.27 -0.36 13.75
N VAL A 102 7.94 -1.63 13.83
CA VAL A 102 8.25 -2.67 12.83
C VAL A 102 7.63 -2.42 11.45
N LEU A 103 6.56 -1.63 11.34
CA LEU A 103 5.97 -1.30 10.04
C LEU A 103 6.62 -0.09 9.34
N SER A 104 7.66 0.51 9.92
CA SER A 104 8.24 1.76 9.39
C SER A 104 8.99 1.58 8.07
N ASN A 105 9.50 0.39 7.80
CA ASN A 105 10.25 -0.03 6.61
C ASN A 105 9.49 -1.06 5.76
N ASP A 106 8.24 -1.38 6.14
CA ASP A 106 7.38 -2.36 5.51
C ASP A 106 6.39 -1.70 4.53
N ARG A 107 5.92 -2.48 3.56
CA ARG A 107 4.94 -1.99 2.59
C ARG A 107 4.03 -3.09 2.07
N SER A 108 2.79 -2.73 1.74
CA SER A 108 1.93 -3.55 0.88
C SER A 108 2.21 -3.22 -0.60
N PRO A 109 2.37 -4.23 -1.49
CA PRO A 109 2.47 -4.02 -2.94
C PRO A 109 1.27 -3.29 -3.54
N ALA A 110 0.09 -3.44 -2.94
CA ALA A 110 -1.15 -2.80 -3.34
C ALA A 110 -1.44 -1.48 -2.59
N GLY A 111 -0.54 -1.03 -1.70
CA GLY A 111 -0.77 0.16 -0.87
C GLY A 111 -1.84 -0.04 0.22
N LEU A 112 -2.14 -1.29 0.59
CA LEU A 112 -3.10 -1.63 1.62
C LEU A 112 -2.54 -1.34 3.02
N SER A 113 -3.44 -1.07 3.97
CA SER A 113 -3.04 -0.86 5.37
C SER A 113 -2.50 -2.16 5.97
N LEU A 114 -1.42 -2.03 6.76
CA LEU A 114 -0.76 -3.13 7.45
C LEU A 114 -1.12 -3.12 8.93
N GLN A 115 -1.21 -4.31 9.51
CA GLN A 115 -1.45 -4.51 10.94
C GLN A 115 -0.55 -5.63 11.47
N VAL A 116 0.08 -5.42 12.62
CA VAL A 116 0.84 -6.46 13.34
C VAL A 116 -0.11 -7.39 14.05
N GLU A 117 0.07 -8.70 13.88
CA GLU A 117 -0.69 -9.71 14.60
C GLU A 117 -0.20 -9.84 16.06
N SER A 118 -1.07 -10.23 16.97
CA SER A 118 -0.76 -10.28 18.41
C SER A 118 0.15 -11.44 18.84
N THR A 119 0.32 -12.43 17.97
CA THR A 119 1.16 -13.62 18.26
C THR A 119 2.60 -13.35 17.84
N LEU A 120 3.53 -13.62 18.77
CA LEU A 120 4.97 -13.52 18.56
C LEU A 120 5.62 -14.87 18.79
N GLU A 121 6.67 -15.17 18.01
CA GLU A 121 7.50 -16.36 18.21
C GLU A 121 8.91 -15.92 18.65
N TYR A 122 9.37 -16.44 19.78
CA TYR A 122 10.67 -16.13 20.37
C TYR A 122 11.12 -17.23 21.32
N ASP A 123 12.36 -17.20 21.77
CA ASP A 123 12.87 -18.14 22.79
C ASP A 123 12.30 -17.77 24.17
N HIS A 124 11.26 -18.48 24.60
CA HIS A 124 10.63 -18.31 25.92
C HIS A 124 11.54 -18.65 27.11
N ALA A 125 12.67 -19.33 26.90
CA ALA A 125 13.65 -19.60 27.92
C ALA A 125 14.65 -18.46 28.11
N SER A 126 14.61 -17.44 27.25
CA SER A 126 15.51 -16.30 27.31
C SER A 126 15.25 -15.44 28.55
N SER A 127 16.33 -15.11 29.29
CA SER A 127 16.27 -14.15 30.39
C SER A 127 16.41 -12.68 29.94
N VAL A 128 16.52 -12.43 28.63
CA VAL A 128 16.72 -11.10 28.05
C VAL A 128 15.46 -10.25 28.17
N GLY A 129 14.28 -10.87 28.04
CA GLY A 129 13.01 -10.15 28.24
C GLY A 129 11.80 -10.87 27.64
N THR A 130 10.63 -10.22 27.77
CA THR A 130 9.34 -10.73 27.29
C THR A 130 8.77 -9.77 26.24
N PRO A 131 8.68 -10.18 24.96
CA PRO A 131 8.10 -9.34 23.93
C PRO A 131 6.57 -9.39 23.95
N PHE A 132 5.94 -8.29 23.53
CA PHE A 132 4.49 -8.18 23.39
C PHE A 132 4.12 -7.17 22.29
N VAL A 133 2.90 -7.23 21.78
CA VAL A 133 2.38 -6.33 20.76
C VAL A 133 1.49 -5.26 21.38
N THR A 134 1.67 -4.01 20.99
CA THR A 134 0.76 -2.91 21.32
C THR A 134 0.46 -2.11 20.07
N GLY A 135 -0.78 -2.18 19.59
CA GLY A 135 -1.13 -1.59 18.29
C GLY A 135 -0.30 -2.21 17.16
N ASN A 136 0.42 -1.37 16.42
CA ASN A 136 1.29 -1.78 15.33
C ASN A 136 2.78 -1.76 15.69
N GLN A 137 3.10 -1.96 16.95
CA GLN A 137 4.47 -1.98 17.48
C GLN A 137 4.75 -3.29 18.20
N VAL A 138 5.95 -3.81 18.04
CA VAL A 138 6.48 -4.87 18.88
C VAL A 138 7.28 -4.21 20.00
N ARG A 139 7.00 -4.57 21.23
CA ARG A 139 7.67 -4.04 22.42
C ARG A 139 8.31 -5.16 23.20
N LEU A 140 9.35 -4.83 23.94
CA LEU A 140 10.06 -5.76 24.85
C LEU A 140 10.06 -5.17 26.26
N GLU A 141 9.51 -5.91 27.21
CA GLU A 141 9.83 -5.71 28.63
C GLU A 141 11.17 -6.40 28.89
N ALA A 142 12.23 -5.60 28.97
CA ALA A 142 13.57 -6.11 29.13
C ALA A 142 13.77 -6.72 30.53
N GLY A 143 14.43 -7.88 30.55
CA GLY A 143 14.82 -8.53 31.78
C GLY A 143 16.06 -7.87 32.44
N THR A 144 16.67 -8.57 33.37
CA THR A 144 17.84 -8.09 34.08
C THR A 144 19.17 -8.49 33.43
N SER A 145 19.12 -9.24 32.33
CA SER A 145 20.28 -9.75 31.63
C SER A 145 20.46 -9.05 30.29
N PRO A 146 21.60 -8.37 30.06
CA PRO A 146 21.91 -7.86 28.73
C PRO A 146 22.04 -8.98 27.70
N GLY A 147 21.73 -8.71 26.43
CA GLY A 147 21.82 -9.69 25.37
C GLY A 147 20.98 -9.34 24.15
N LEU A 148 20.90 -10.29 23.23
CA LEU A 148 20.07 -10.18 22.04
C LEU A 148 18.86 -11.10 22.15
N LEU A 149 17.69 -10.61 21.79
CA LEU A 149 16.48 -11.40 21.64
C LEU A 149 15.94 -11.18 20.23
N GLU A 150 15.86 -12.26 19.45
CA GLU A 150 15.20 -12.26 18.16
C GLU A 150 13.73 -12.67 18.35
N VAL A 151 12.83 -11.90 17.77
CA VAL A 151 11.38 -12.10 17.83
C VAL A 151 10.82 -12.12 16.42
N VAL A 152 10.13 -13.19 16.05
CA VAL A 152 9.37 -13.27 14.79
C VAL A 152 8.00 -12.66 15.01
N TYR A 153 7.62 -11.75 14.15
CA TYR A 153 6.28 -11.15 14.12
C TYR A 153 5.62 -11.36 12.76
N SER A 154 4.30 -11.37 12.75
CA SER A 154 3.50 -11.49 11.55
C SER A 154 2.69 -10.23 11.29
N VAL A 155 2.53 -9.90 10.02
CA VAL A 155 1.77 -8.74 9.54
C VAL A 155 0.68 -9.23 8.61
N ILE A 156 -0.52 -8.69 8.77
CA ILE A 156 -1.65 -8.90 7.88
C ILE A 156 -2.03 -7.57 7.20
N ASP A 157 -2.36 -7.59 5.92
CA ASP A 157 -2.92 -6.44 5.24
C ASP A 157 -4.46 -6.44 5.25
N SER A 158 -5.09 -5.36 4.80
CA SER A 158 -6.55 -5.23 4.77
C SER A 158 -7.26 -6.17 3.78
N ALA A 159 -6.53 -6.85 2.88
CA ALA A 159 -7.05 -7.91 2.01
C ALA A 159 -6.90 -9.32 2.64
N GLY A 160 -6.20 -9.44 3.77
CA GLY A 160 -6.00 -10.70 4.48
C GLY A 160 -4.70 -11.43 4.13
N ASN A 161 -3.84 -10.85 3.31
CA ASN A 161 -2.54 -11.43 2.99
C ASN A 161 -1.57 -11.27 4.16
N ARG A 162 -0.73 -12.29 4.40
CA ARG A 162 0.17 -12.36 5.54
C ARG A 162 1.62 -12.50 5.10
N ALA A 163 2.50 -11.92 5.89
CA ALA A 163 3.95 -12.14 5.83
C ALA A 163 4.53 -12.08 7.24
N SER A 164 5.73 -12.63 7.43
CA SER A 164 6.45 -12.61 8.70
C SER A 164 7.85 -12.06 8.50
N SER A 165 8.35 -11.37 9.53
CA SER A 165 9.72 -10.86 9.59
C SER A 165 10.23 -10.96 11.02
N THR A 166 11.45 -10.47 11.27
CA THR A 166 12.09 -10.51 12.58
C THR A 166 12.38 -9.11 13.10
N VAL A 167 12.29 -8.96 14.41
CA VAL A 167 12.86 -7.81 15.12
C VAL A 167 13.88 -8.32 16.12
N THR A 168 15.08 -7.74 16.10
CA THR A 168 16.12 -8.04 17.07
C THR A 168 16.18 -6.93 18.12
N PHE A 169 15.89 -7.27 19.36
CA PHE A 169 16.11 -6.38 20.50
C PHE A 169 17.50 -6.59 21.07
N GLU A 170 18.25 -5.51 21.18
CA GLU A 170 19.53 -5.45 21.90
C GLU A 170 19.29 -4.87 23.30
N VAL A 171 19.34 -5.73 24.32
CA VAL A 171 19.22 -5.29 25.70
C VAL A 171 20.61 -4.93 26.22
N ILE A 172 20.79 -3.64 26.53
CA ILE A 172 22.06 -3.08 26.99
C ILE A 172 22.08 -2.93 28.52
N PRO A 173 23.25 -2.98 29.16
CA PRO A 173 23.36 -2.79 30.60
C PRO A 173 23.05 -1.31 30.98
N ASP A 174 22.63 -1.11 32.23
CA ASP A 174 22.35 0.20 32.82
C ASP A 174 23.62 1.08 33.01
N THR A 175 24.81 0.47 32.86
CA THR A 175 26.08 1.19 32.91
C THR A 175 26.45 1.93 31.63
N GLU A 176 25.77 1.69 30.52
CA GLU A 176 25.97 2.49 29.31
C GLU A 176 25.41 3.90 29.47
N SER A 177 26.00 4.87 28.77
CA SER A 177 25.54 6.27 28.83
C SER A 177 24.14 6.40 28.25
N ASN A 178 23.23 7.03 28.98
CA ASN A 178 21.87 7.30 28.52
C ASN A 178 21.85 8.47 27.54
N GLU A 179 21.27 8.29 26.35
CA GLU A 179 20.99 9.36 25.41
C GLU A 179 19.61 9.96 25.68
N ALA A 180 19.49 11.28 25.50
CA ALA A 180 18.20 11.94 25.69
C ALA A 180 17.20 11.54 24.60
N PRO A 181 15.92 11.31 24.96
CA PRO A 181 14.87 11.04 23.98
C PRO A 181 14.78 12.13 22.91
N ARG A 182 14.50 11.73 21.68
CA ARG A 182 14.36 12.61 20.50
C ARG A 182 12.91 12.73 20.09
N PRO A 183 12.14 13.66 20.69
CA PRO A 183 10.74 13.85 20.31
C PRO A 183 10.63 14.41 18.88
N ARG A 184 9.58 14.02 18.16
CA ARG A 184 9.27 14.58 16.84
C ARG A 184 8.28 15.73 16.96
N THR A 185 8.43 16.74 16.10
CA THR A 185 7.40 17.78 15.93
C THR A 185 6.16 17.18 15.29
N LEU A 186 5.02 17.38 15.94
CA LEU A 186 3.72 16.96 15.45
C LEU A 186 2.93 18.18 14.97
N ASN A 187 2.19 18.00 13.87
CA ASN A 187 1.25 19.00 13.37
C ASN A 187 -0.16 18.39 13.40
N ALA A 188 -1.12 19.17 13.86
CA ALA A 188 -2.52 18.79 13.85
C ALA A 188 -3.38 19.94 13.34
N TRP A 189 -4.50 19.61 12.72
CA TRP A 189 -5.45 20.54 12.15
C TRP A 189 -6.80 20.36 12.83
N THR A 190 -7.41 21.43 13.26
CA THR A 190 -8.77 21.41 13.82
C THR A 190 -9.51 22.69 13.39
N SER A 191 -10.83 22.60 13.31
CA SER A 191 -11.69 23.75 13.09
C SER A 191 -11.95 24.47 14.41
N ALA A 192 -12.26 25.75 14.36
CA ALA A 192 -12.60 26.54 15.56
C ALA A 192 -13.74 25.85 16.33
N GLY A 193 -13.55 25.66 17.63
CA GLY A 193 -14.51 24.98 18.51
C GLY A 193 -14.52 23.45 18.45
N GLN A 194 -13.62 22.83 17.68
CA GLN A 194 -13.47 21.38 17.64
C GLN A 194 -12.19 20.93 18.35
N ALA A 195 -12.20 19.73 18.93
CA ALA A 195 -11.04 19.10 19.56
C ALA A 195 -10.37 18.11 18.59
N VAL A 196 -9.06 17.98 18.69
CA VAL A 196 -8.28 16.93 18.01
C VAL A 196 -7.43 16.18 19.05
N THR A 197 -7.39 14.87 18.97
CA THR A 197 -6.53 14.04 19.82
C THR A 197 -5.26 13.68 19.05
N ILE A 198 -4.10 13.98 19.62
CA ILE A 198 -2.79 13.68 19.02
C ILE A 198 -2.10 12.63 19.88
N PRO A 199 -1.79 11.42 19.33
CA PRO A 199 -1.08 10.38 20.06
C PRO A 199 0.41 10.70 20.15
N VAL A 200 0.83 11.45 21.15
CA VAL A 200 2.23 11.90 21.32
C VAL A 200 3.22 10.80 21.65
N THR A 201 2.76 9.71 22.28
CA THR A 201 3.62 8.57 22.66
C THR A 201 4.18 7.79 21.48
N LEU A 202 3.65 7.99 20.27
CA LEU A 202 4.12 7.34 19.04
C LEU A 202 5.05 8.24 18.21
N SER A 203 5.39 9.43 18.70
CA SER A 203 6.04 10.49 17.91
C SER A 203 7.51 10.70 18.22
N GLY A 204 8.07 9.99 19.16
CA GLY A 204 9.47 10.11 19.57
C GLY A 204 10.24 8.82 19.44
N ILE A 205 11.57 8.90 19.53
CA ILE A 205 12.49 7.77 19.60
C ILE A 205 13.33 7.97 20.85
N ASP A 206 13.42 6.95 21.67
CA ASP A 206 14.48 6.79 22.66
C ASP A 206 15.60 5.98 21.98
N PRO A 207 16.84 6.53 21.89
CA PRO A 207 17.92 5.89 21.14
C PRO A 207 18.50 4.64 21.81
N ASP A 208 18.29 4.41 23.12
CA ASP A 208 18.93 3.36 23.90
C ASP A 208 18.04 2.61 24.90
#